data_1d5f3078440f846ac1090853c6d31821
#
_entry.id   1d5f3078440f846ac1090853c6d31821
#
_cell.length_a   1.000
_cell.length_b   1.000
_cell.length_c   1.000
_cell.angle_alpha   90.00
_cell.angle_beta   90.00
_cell.angle_gamma   90.00
#
_symmetry.space_group_name_H-M   'P 1'
#
loop_
_entity.id
_entity.type
_entity.pdbx_description
1 polymer ?
#
loop_
_entity_poly.entity_id
_entity_poly.type
_entity_poly.pdbx_seq_one_letter_code
_entity_poly.pdbx_strand_id
1 'polypeptide(L)'
;ITSPTYYGVCTNIRKAAEITHDRGIMLFVDESQGAHFNFSDNLPESSIMCGADAVVQSCGETLGAFPGSGLLHLCSGALHPENVREQLNMIQSGSDSRSMLCALENAVFYAFDNSKKMNLILKELERGREIINSRSDILWFANEYNNGCNIDITDPTKIVLNFKRMSISAADAAKILINKYGIEPL
;
A
#
# COMPACT_ATOMS: atom_id res chain seq x y z
N ILE A 1 -6.88 11.03 4.69
CA ILE A 1 -7.26 9.60 4.78
C ILE A 1 -6.03 8.75 4.48
N THR A 2 -5.83 7.63 5.20
CA THR A 2 -4.81 6.63 4.88
C THR A 2 -5.46 5.45 4.17
N SER A 3 -5.00 5.12 2.96
CA SER A 3 -5.49 3.99 2.15
C SER A 3 -4.44 3.57 1.11
N PRO A 4 -3.99 2.31 1.10
CA PRO A 4 -4.35 1.27 2.07
C PRO A 4 -3.75 1.50 3.45
N THR A 5 -4.31 0.83 4.45
CA THR A 5 -3.67 0.73 5.76
C THR A 5 -2.47 -0.23 5.68
N TYR A 6 -1.66 -0.26 6.74
CA TYR A 6 -0.55 -1.22 6.85
C TYR A 6 -0.98 -2.68 6.65
N TYR A 7 -2.19 -3.02 7.07
CA TYR A 7 -2.78 -4.36 6.93
C TYR A 7 -3.46 -4.61 5.57
N GLY A 8 -3.35 -3.67 4.64
CA GLY A 8 -3.92 -3.80 3.31
C GLY A 8 -5.42 -3.50 3.20
N VAL A 9 -6.03 -2.88 4.21
CA VAL A 9 -7.44 -2.45 4.11
C VAL A 9 -7.50 -1.15 3.33
N CYS A 10 -8.29 -1.13 2.25
CA CYS A 10 -8.48 0.02 1.38
C CYS A 10 -9.81 0.71 1.66
N THR A 11 -9.82 2.02 1.52
CA THR A 11 -11.02 2.86 1.57
C THR A 11 -11.55 3.09 0.14
N ASN A 12 -12.84 3.20 -0.03
CA ASN A 12 -13.43 3.67 -1.30
C ASN A 12 -13.13 5.17 -1.47
N ILE A 13 -11.97 5.46 -2.06
CA ILE A 13 -11.47 6.85 -2.23
C ILE A 13 -12.37 7.64 -3.17
N ARG A 14 -12.92 7.03 -4.23
CA ARG A 14 -13.83 7.70 -5.17
C ARG A 14 -15.06 8.26 -4.45
N LYS A 15 -15.68 7.46 -3.60
CA LYS A 15 -16.81 7.91 -2.78
C LYS A 15 -16.39 8.95 -1.74
N ALA A 16 -15.21 8.83 -1.16
CA ALA A 16 -14.70 9.83 -0.23
C ALA A 16 -14.46 11.18 -0.93
N ALA A 17 -13.90 11.15 -2.14
CA ALA A 17 -13.70 12.35 -2.96
C ALA A 17 -15.02 13.05 -3.31
N GLU A 18 -16.03 12.30 -3.76
CA GLU A 18 -17.37 12.83 -4.01
C GLU A 18 -17.92 13.56 -2.77
N ILE A 19 -17.89 12.92 -1.60
CA ILE A 19 -18.41 13.49 -0.35
C ILE A 19 -17.68 14.75 0.08
N THR A 20 -16.35 14.78 -0.08
CA THR A 20 -15.53 15.94 0.33
C THR A 20 -15.66 17.09 -0.65
N HIS A 21 -15.63 16.81 -1.96
CA HIS A 21 -15.75 17.82 -3.00
C HIS A 21 -17.14 18.48 -3.03
N ASP A 22 -18.21 17.74 -2.77
CA ASP A 22 -19.56 18.30 -2.60
C ASP A 22 -19.63 19.38 -1.50
N ARG A 23 -18.66 19.38 -0.59
CA ARG A 23 -18.55 20.34 0.51
C ARG A 23 -17.41 21.36 0.31
N GLY A 24 -16.77 21.37 -0.85
CA GLY A 24 -15.62 22.24 -1.15
C GLY A 24 -14.37 21.91 -0.32
N ILE A 25 -14.24 20.64 0.14
CA ILE A 25 -13.11 20.17 0.94
C ILE A 25 -12.19 19.33 0.06
N MET A 26 -10.89 19.65 0.09
CA MET A 26 -9.87 18.84 -0.60
C MET A 26 -9.63 17.51 0.11
N LEU A 27 -9.41 16.46 -0.68
CA LEU A 27 -9.07 15.12 -0.19
C LEU A 27 -7.58 14.82 -0.38
N PHE A 28 -6.87 14.67 0.75
CA PHE A 28 -5.48 14.21 0.77
C PHE A 28 -5.42 12.75 1.21
N VAL A 29 -4.69 11.93 0.46
CA VAL A 29 -4.57 10.51 0.72
C VAL A 29 -3.12 10.14 0.99
N ASP A 30 -2.91 9.51 2.14
CA ASP A 30 -1.67 8.80 2.44
C ASP A 30 -1.79 7.38 1.87
N GLU A 31 -1.18 7.18 0.71
CA GLU A 31 -1.08 5.91 -0.02
C GLU A 31 0.33 5.31 0.11
N SER A 32 1.00 5.53 1.26
CA SER A 32 2.37 5.05 1.48
C SER A 32 2.50 3.55 1.30
N GLN A 33 1.47 2.78 1.61
CA GLN A 33 1.45 1.33 1.45
C GLN A 33 0.90 0.86 0.08
N GLY A 34 0.54 1.78 -0.82
CA GLY A 34 -0.13 1.50 -2.09
C GLY A 34 0.58 2.00 -3.35
N ALA A 35 1.87 2.35 -3.29
CA ALA A 35 2.59 2.88 -4.45
C ALA A 35 2.62 1.90 -5.65
N HIS A 36 2.44 0.60 -5.40
CA HIS A 36 2.39 -0.44 -6.42
C HIS A 36 1.04 -0.54 -7.16
N PHE A 37 -0.01 0.14 -6.72
CA PHE A 37 -1.36 0.00 -7.28
C PHE A 37 -1.46 0.39 -8.76
N ASN A 38 -0.64 1.34 -9.20
CA ASN A 38 -0.65 1.81 -10.60
C ASN A 38 -0.04 0.80 -11.61
N PHE A 39 0.51 -0.33 -11.15
CA PHE A 39 1.27 -1.24 -12.02
C PHE A 39 0.56 -2.55 -12.37
N SER A 40 -0.72 -2.70 -11.98
CA SER A 40 -1.54 -3.85 -12.38
C SER A 40 -3.03 -3.56 -12.22
N ASP A 41 -3.83 -3.92 -13.22
CA ASP A 41 -5.30 -3.82 -13.19
C ASP A 41 -5.96 -4.80 -12.19
N ASN A 42 -5.18 -5.75 -11.65
CA ASN A 42 -5.65 -6.70 -10.63
C ASN A 42 -5.40 -6.21 -9.19
N LEU A 43 -4.89 -4.98 -9.04
CA LEU A 43 -4.73 -4.29 -7.77
C LEU A 43 -5.86 -3.29 -7.55
N PRO A 44 -6.08 -2.82 -6.31
CA PRO A 44 -6.99 -1.71 -6.07
C PRO A 44 -6.62 -0.49 -6.90
N GLU A 45 -7.62 0.27 -7.32
CA GLU A 45 -7.40 1.51 -8.05
C GLU A 45 -6.66 2.52 -7.16
N SER A 46 -5.57 3.11 -7.67
CA SER A 46 -4.80 4.12 -6.93
C SER A 46 -5.64 5.37 -6.67
N SER A 47 -5.42 5.97 -5.52
CA SER A 47 -6.05 7.23 -5.10
C SER A 47 -5.84 8.37 -6.10
N ILE A 48 -4.76 8.32 -6.88
CA ILE A 48 -4.46 9.26 -7.97
C ILE A 48 -5.59 9.26 -9.01
N MET A 49 -6.12 8.08 -9.34
CA MET A 49 -7.19 7.90 -10.33
C MET A 49 -8.60 8.00 -9.73
N CYS A 50 -8.69 8.02 -8.39
CA CYS A 50 -9.96 8.03 -7.66
C CYS A 50 -10.46 9.43 -7.28
N GLY A 51 -9.78 10.49 -7.72
CA GLY A 51 -10.21 11.87 -7.47
C GLY A 51 -9.65 12.50 -6.18
N ALA A 52 -8.59 11.95 -5.59
CA ALA A 52 -7.85 12.64 -4.54
C ALA A 52 -7.21 13.92 -5.09
N ASP A 53 -7.07 14.98 -4.28
CA ASP A 53 -6.40 16.23 -4.68
C ASP A 53 -4.87 16.12 -4.54
N ALA A 54 -4.42 15.42 -3.51
CA ALA A 54 -3.01 15.08 -3.33
C ALA A 54 -2.86 13.65 -2.78
N VAL A 55 -1.83 12.96 -3.25
CA VAL A 55 -1.51 11.58 -2.84
C VAL A 55 -0.04 11.48 -2.51
N VAL A 56 0.27 10.93 -1.33
CA VAL A 56 1.64 10.61 -0.91
C VAL A 56 1.86 9.11 -1.02
N GLN A 57 2.94 8.70 -1.67
CA GLN A 57 3.32 7.30 -1.82
C GLN A 57 4.74 7.07 -1.31
N SER A 58 4.97 5.99 -0.53
CA SER A 58 6.31 5.53 -0.14
C SER A 58 6.80 4.46 -1.12
N CYS A 59 7.81 4.80 -1.88
CA CYS A 59 8.36 3.88 -2.89
C CYS A 59 9.35 2.86 -2.27
N GLY A 60 9.90 3.18 -1.10
CA GLY A 60 10.75 2.25 -0.36
C GLY A 60 10.00 1.06 0.21
N GLU A 61 8.71 1.23 0.54
CA GLU A 61 7.89 0.18 1.15
C GLU A 61 7.41 -0.86 0.14
N THR A 62 6.99 -0.43 -1.06
CA THR A 62 6.26 -1.32 -1.98
C THR A 62 6.86 -1.44 -3.38
N LEU A 63 7.79 -0.56 -3.76
CA LEU A 63 8.44 -0.58 -5.09
C LEU A 63 9.91 -0.96 -5.04
N GLY A 64 10.50 -1.16 -3.85
CA GLY A 64 11.90 -1.54 -3.71
C GLY A 64 12.89 -0.39 -3.96
N ALA A 65 12.48 0.86 -3.86
CA ALA A 65 13.37 2.01 -3.78
C ALA A 65 14.08 2.05 -2.41
N PHE A 66 15.06 2.93 -2.24
CA PHE A 66 15.68 3.10 -0.93
C PHE A 66 14.67 3.62 0.11
N PRO A 67 14.79 3.17 1.38
CA PRO A 67 13.97 3.71 2.47
C PRO A 67 14.05 5.23 2.53
N GLY A 68 12.91 5.87 2.78
CA GLY A 68 12.79 7.34 2.76
C GLY A 68 12.55 7.95 1.38
N SER A 69 12.46 7.13 0.32
CA SER A 69 12.04 7.59 -1.00
C SER A 69 10.52 7.62 -1.11
N GLY A 70 9.97 8.71 -1.60
CA GLY A 70 8.53 8.86 -1.80
C GLY A 70 8.18 9.79 -2.94
N LEU A 71 6.92 9.74 -3.34
CA LEU A 71 6.33 10.59 -4.37
C LEU A 71 5.15 11.36 -3.77
N LEU A 72 5.08 12.65 -4.07
CA LEU A 72 3.91 13.48 -3.83
C LEU A 72 3.27 13.82 -5.16
N HIS A 73 2.05 13.35 -5.36
CA HIS A 73 1.25 13.61 -6.55
C HIS A 73 0.27 14.75 -6.24
N LEU A 74 0.24 15.78 -7.09
CA LEU A 74 -0.75 16.83 -7.09
C LEU A 74 -1.72 16.54 -8.23
N CYS A 75 -2.92 16.06 -7.89
CA CYS A 75 -3.84 15.47 -8.84
C CYS A 75 -4.92 16.45 -9.31
N SER A 76 -5.12 17.56 -8.59
CA SER A 76 -6.09 18.60 -8.93
C SER A 76 -5.41 19.96 -9.17
N GLY A 77 -6.08 20.84 -9.91
CA GLY A 77 -5.63 22.23 -10.10
C GLY A 77 -5.77 23.13 -8.86
N ALA A 78 -6.32 22.61 -7.76
CA ALA A 78 -6.50 23.36 -6.52
C ALA A 78 -5.18 23.62 -5.77
N LEU A 79 -4.16 22.80 -6.03
CA LEU A 79 -2.83 22.92 -5.43
C LEU A 79 -1.82 23.37 -6.47
N HIS A 80 -1.25 24.57 -6.25
CA HIS A 80 -0.19 25.09 -7.10
C HIS A 80 1.17 24.46 -6.76
N PRO A 81 1.87 23.82 -7.71
CA PRO A 81 3.12 23.10 -7.45
C PRO A 81 4.21 23.98 -6.81
N GLU A 82 4.31 25.25 -7.20
CA GLU A 82 5.30 26.18 -6.65
C GLU A 82 5.05 26.39 -5.15
N ASN A 83 3.81 26.64 -4.74
CA ASN A 83 3.47 26.87 -3.33
C ASN A 83 3.76 25.60 -2.50
N VAL A 84 3.42 24.42 -3.02
CA VAL A 84 3.72 23.15 -2.34
C VAL A 84 5.23 22.96 -2.21
N ARG A 85 6.00 23.25 -3.25
CA ARG A 85 7.47 23.16 -3.22
C ARG A 85 8.08 24.11 -2.20
N GLU A 86 7.59 25.34 -2.09
CA GLU A 86 8.06 26.30 -1.09
C GLU A 86 7.82 25.77 0.33
N GLN A 87 6.64 25.20 0.60
CA GLN A 87 6.34 24.61 1.91
C GLN A 87 7.23 23.38 2.21
N LEU A 88 7.44 22.52 1.23
CA LEU A 88 8.33 21.37 1.38
C LEU A 88 9.77 21.79 1.66
N ASN A 89 10.28 22.81 0.99
CA ASN A 89 11.64 23.33 1.21
C ASN A 89 11.87 23.88 2.61
N MET A 90 10.81 24.26 3.34
CA MET A 90 10.92 24.71 4.74
C MET A 90 11.11 23.56 5.73
N ILE A 91 10.68 22.35 5.37
CA ILE A 91 10.67 21.19 6.27
C ILE A 91 11.61 20.07 5.83
N GLN A 92 11.99 20.05 4.56
CA GLN A 92 12.92 19.06 4.01
C GLN A 92 14.37 19.56 4.09
N SER A 93 15.31 18.62 4.23
CA SER A 93 16.74 18.95 4.12
C SER A 93 17.08 19.33 2.67
N GLY A 94 17.90 20.39 2.50
CA GLY A 94 18.27 20.92 1.19
C GLY A 94 19.30 20.10 0.41
N SER A 95 19.64 18.87 0.84
CA SER A 95 20.60 18.01 0.13
C SER A 95 19.90 16.85 -0.54
N ASP A 96 19.72 16.94 -1.86
CA ASP A 96 19.20 15.83 -2.65
C ASP A 96 20.27 14.74 -2.84
N SER A 97 19.97 13.54 -2.41
CA SER A 97 20.83 12.39 -2.71
C SER A 97 20.54 11.90 -4.13
N ARG A 98 21.50 12.13 -5.03
CA ARG A 98 21.39 11.69 -6.43
C ARG A 98 21.21 10.16 -6.53
N SER A 99 21.86 9.40 -5.65
CA SER A 99 21.70 7.94 -5.61
C SER A 99 20.29 7.52 -5.21
N MET A 100 19.64 8.24 -4.29
CA MET A 100 18.24 7.98 -3.95
C MET A 100 17.30 8.31 -5.10
N LEU A 101 17.53 9.41 -5.81
CA LEU A 101 16.73 9.77 -6.99
C LEU A 101 16.87 8.73 -8.10
N CYS A 102 18.10 8.29 -8.40
CA CYS A 102 18.32 7.21 -9.38
C CYS A 102 17.67 5.89 -8.95
N ALA A 103 17.73 5.54 -7.67
CA ALA A 103 17.10 4.33 -7.16
C ALA A 103 15.57 4.41 -7.24
N LEU A 104 14.98 5.57 -6.95
CA LEU A 104 13.56 5.83 -7.08
C LEU A 104 13.10 5.70 -8.54
N GLU A 105 13.80 6.35 -9.46
CA GLU A 105 13.53 6.27 -10.90
C GLU A 105 13.59 4.83 -11.39
N ASN A 106 14.67 4.10 -11.05
CA ASN A 106 14.81 2.69 -11.40
C ASN A 106 13.68 1.81 -10.84
N ALA A 107 13.25 2.06 -9.60
CA ALA A 107 12.17 1.30 -8.98
C ALA A 107 10.84 1.49 -9.73
N VAL A 108 10.52 2.73 -10.10
CA VAL A 108 9.31 3.05 -10.89
C VAL A 108 9.38 2.40 -12.28
N PHE A 109 10.50 2.53 -13.00
CA PHE A 109 10.68 1.90 -14.31
C PHE A 109 10.60 0.38 -14.22
N TYR A 110 11.25 -0.21 -13.21
CA TYR A 110 11.21 -1.66 -13.01
C TYR A 110 9.78 -2.16 -12.77
N ALA A 111 9.00 -1.46 -11.95
CA ALA A 111 7.60 -1.82 -11.69
C ALA A 111 6.76 -1.74 -12.97
N PHE A 112 6.96 -0.70 -13.79
CA PHE A 112 6.27 -0.51 -15.05
C PHE A 112 6.60 -1.64 -16.06
N ASP A 113 7.89 -1.91 -16.28
CA ASP A 113 8.35 -2.93 -17.22
C ASP A 113 7.98 -4.36 -16.80
N ASN A 114 7.78 -4.58 -15.50
CA ASN A 114 7.49 -5.89 -14.93
C ASN A 114 6.04 -6.05 -14.46
N SER A 115 5.12 -5.21 -14.93
CA SER A 115 3.68 -5.29 -14.59
C SER A 115 3.07 -6.69 -14.80
N LYS A 116 3.51 -7.41 -15.84
CA LYS A 116 3.10 -8.80 -16.09
C LYS A 116 3.55 -9.77 -14.98
N LYS A 117 4.72 -9.53 -14.35
CA LYS A 117 5.20 -10.35 -13.24
C LYS A 117 4.35 -10.13 -11.99
N MET A 118 3.82 -8.92 -11.78
CA MET A 118 2.88 -8.64 -10.69
C MET A 118 1.68 -9.59 -10.76
N ASN A 119 1.11 -9.77 -11.95
CA ASN A 119 -0.03 -10.67 -12.15
C ASN A 119 0.30 -12.15 -11.84
N LEU A 120 1.54 -12.58 -12.09
CA LEU A 120 1.98 -13.92 -11.71
C LEU A 120 2.12 -14.05 -10.18
N ILE A 121 2.68 -13.03 -9.53
CA ILE A 121 2.80 -12.99 -8.07
C ILE A 121 1.41 -13.04 -7.43
N LEU A 122 0.45 -12.25 -7.93
CA LEU A 122 -0.92 -12.23 -7.40
C LEU A 122 -1.61 -13.60 -7.50
N LYS A 123 -1.39 -14.34 -8.59
CA LYS A 123 -1.90 -15.73 -8.73
C LYS A 123 -1.29 -16.69 -7.71
N GLU A 124 0.02 -16.58 -7.47
CA GLU A 124 0.67 -17.44 -6.46
C GLU A 124 0.24 -17.06 -5.04
N LEU A 125 0.02 -15.78 -4.76
CA LEU A 125 -0.53 -15.32 -3.49
C LEU A 125 -1.96 -15.84 -3.27
N GLU A 126 -2.81 -15.84 -4.30
CA GLU A 126 -4.16 -16.38 -4.22
C GLU A 126 -4.15 -17.88 -3.92
N ARG A 127 -3.29 -18.63 -4.62
CA ARG A 127 -3.07 -20.05 -4.33
C ARG A 127 -2.59 -20.29 -2.89
N GLY A 128 -1.69 -19.41 -2.40
CA GLY A 128 -1.26 -19.45 -0.99
C GLY A 128 -2.41 -19.23 -0.01
N ARG A 129 -3.32 -18.30 -0.33
CA ARG A 129 -4.53 -18.03 0.47
C ARG A 129 -5.47 -19.22 0.51
N GLU A 130 -5.68 -19.90 -0.63
CA GLU A 130 -6.51 -21.10 -0.69
C GLU A 130 -5.96 -22.17 0.25
N ILE A 131 -4.65 -22.39 0.25
CA ILE A 131 -3.98 -23.33 1.15
C ILE A 131 -4.18 -22.94 2.61
N ILE A 132 -4.00 -21.66 2.96
CA ILE A 132 -4.19 -21.14 4.32
C ILE A 132 -5.66 -21.27 4.75
N ASN A 133 -6.60 -20.90 3.87
CA ASN A 133 -8.03 -20.98 4.14
C ASN A 133 -8.55 -22.42 4.30
N SER A 134 -7.84 -23.41 3.74
CA SER A 134 -8.15 -24.84 3.98
C SER A 134 -7.84 -25.29 5.42
N ARG A 135 -7.07 -24.49 6.18
CA ARG A 135 -6.72 -24.73 7.58
C ARG A 135 -7.74 -24.08 8.49
N SER A 136 -8.31 -24.83 9.42
CA SER A 136 -9.28 -24.32 10.39
C SER A 136 -8.62 -23.62 11.60
N ASP A 137 -7.33 -23.84 11.78
CA ASP A 137 -6.53 -23.36 12.94
C ASP A 137 -5.85 -22.01 12.67
N ILE A 138 -5.75 -21.58 11.40
CA ILE A 138 -5.21 -20.29 10.99
C ILE A 138 -6.34 -19.46 10.41
N LEU A 139 -6.46 -18.21 10.84
CA LEU A 139 -7.44 -17.28 10.33
C LEU A 139 -6.77 -16.24 9.43
N TRP A 140 -7.33 -16.06 8.26
CA TRP A 140 -7.03 -14.93 7.40
C TRP A 140 -7.72 -13.66 7.93
N PHE A 141 -6.98 -12.57 8.07
CA PHE A 141 -7.49 -11.33 8.66
C PHE A 141 -8.76 -10.78 7.94
N ALA A 142 -8.78 -10.78 6.61
CA ALA A 142 -9.93 -10.30 5.86
C ALA A 142 -11.22 -11.08 6.13
N ASN A 143 -11.14 -12.39 6.40
CA ASN A 143 -12.30 -13.22 6.75
C ASN A 143 -12.87 -12.90 8.14
N GLU A 144 -12.04 -12.45 9.07
CA GLU A 144 -12.51 -12.02 10.41
C GLU A 144 -13.26 -10.68 10.35
N TYR A 145 -12.83 -9.76 9.47
CA TYR A 145 -13.44 -8.44 9.32
C TYR A 145 -14.75 -8.48 8.52
N ASN A 146 -14.95 -9.44 7.63
CA ASN A 146 -16.20 -9.60 6.87
C ASN A 146 -17.41 -9.95 7.75
N ASN A 147 -17.21 -10.29 9.03
CA ASN A 147 -18.27 -10.56 9.99
C ASN A 147 -18.88 -9.30 10.65
N GLY A 148 -18.97 -8.19 9.94
CA GLY A 148 -19.68 -6.99 10.41
C GLY A 148 -19.03 -5.65 10.13
N CYS A 149 -17.86 -5.63 9.52
CA CYS A 149 -17.24 -4.41 9.01
C CYS A 149 -17.35 -4.40 7.47
N ASN A 150 -17.83 -3.32 6.90
CA ASN A 150 -17.89 -3.12 5.43
C ASN A 150 -16.49 -2.89 4.86
N ILE A 151 -15.65 -3.92 4.88
CA ILE A 151 -14.36 -3.92 4.18
C ILE A 151 -14.60 -4.53 2.81
N ASP A 152 -14.78 -3.69 1.81
CA ASP A 152 -15.09 -4.12 0.45
C ASP A 152 -13.82 -4.32 -0.40
N ILE A 153 -12.72 -3.64 -0.04
CA ILE A 153 -11.51 -3.59 -0.87
C ILE A 153 -10.28 -3.86 0.02
N THR A 154 -9.46 -4.81 -0.42
CA THR A 154 -8.18 -5.12 0.25
C THR A 154 -7.06 -5.21 -0.77
N ASP A 155 -5.85 -4.86 -0.34
CA ASP A 155 -4.63 -5.07 -1.11
C ASP A 155 -4.30 -6.57 -1.19
N PRO A 156 -4.35 -7.19 -2.36
CA PRO A 156 -4.10 -8.61 -2.52
C PRO A 156 -2.62 -8.99 -2.34
N THR A 157 -1.70 -8.04 -2.20
CA THR A 157 -0.29 -8.32 -1.92
C THR A 157 -0.02 -8.55 -0.44
N LYS A 158 -0.92 -8.13 0.44
CA LYS A 158 -0.78 -8.28 1.89
C LYS A 158 -1.38 -9.60 2.37
N ILE A 159 -0.60 -10.37 3.14
CA ILE A 159 -1.04 -11.59 3.81
C ILE A 159 -0.99 -11.37 5.32
N VAL A 160 -2.15 -11.18 5.92
CA VAL A 160 -2.28 -10.97 7.38
C VAL A 160 -2.86 -12.22 8.01
N LEU A 161 -2.11 -12.84 8.91
CA LEU A 161 -2.48 -14.11 9.54
C LEU A 161 -2.76 -13.89 11.03
N ASN A 162 -3.79 -14.58 11.52
CA ASN A 162 -4.14 -14.62 12.93
C ASN A 162 -3.97 -16.04 13.47
N PHE A 163 -3.06 -16.21 14.43
CA PHE A 163 -2.73 -17.50 15.04
C PHE A 163 -3.47 -17.76 16.35
N LYS A 164 -4.48 -16.96 16.70
CA LYS A 164 -5.19 -17.05 17.98
C LYS A 164 -5.78 -18.45 18.24
N ARG A 165 -6.26 -19.12 17.19
CA ARG A 165 -6.79 -20.49 17.30
C ARG A 165 -5.72 -21.55 17.55
N MET A 166 -4.47 -21.28 17.24
CA MET A 166 -3.34 -22.17 17.48
C MET A 166 -2.78 -22.03 18.92
N SER A 167 -3.33 -21.14 19.73
CA SER A 167 -2.85 -20.85 21.09
C SER A 167 -1.38 -20.45 21.17
N ILE A 168 -0.84 -19.86 20.11
CA ILE A 168 0.50 -19.28 20.08
C ILE A 168 0.41 -17.77 19.90
N SER A 169 1.37 -17.04 20.47
CA SER A 169 1.45 -15.61 20.26
C SER A 169 1.95 -15.27 18.86
N ALA A 170 1.60 -14.09 18.34
CA ALA A 170 2.14 -13.61 17.06
C ALA A 170 3.68 -13.53 17.09
N ALA A 171 4.26 -13.14 18.24
CA ALA A 171 5.71 -13.09 18.41
C ALA A 171 6.37 -14.48 18.35
N ASP A 172 5.73 -15.50 18.89
CA ASP A 172 6.27 -16.87 18.81
C ASP A 172 6.11 -17.45 17.41
N ALA A 173 4.97 -17.16 16.75
CA ALA A 173 4.78 -17.51 15.36
C ALA A 173 5.85 -16.85 14.45
N ALA A 174 6.13 -15.57 14.66
CA ALA A 174 7.18 -14.85 13.95
C ALA A 174 8.57 -15.50 14.17
N LYS A 175 8.93 -15.84 15.40
CA LYS A 175 10.19 -16.55 15.69
C LYS A 175 10.29 -17.91 14.98
N ILE A 176 9.19 -18.67 14.92
CA ILE A 176 9.15 -19.95 14.21
C ILE A 176 9.37 -19.71 12.71
N LEU A 177 8.68 -18.73 12.12
CA LEU A 177 8.80 -18.39 10.70
C LEU A 177 10.24 -18.00 10.35
N ILE A 178 10.86 -17.12 11.15
CA ILE A 178 12.25 -16.69 10.95
C ILE A 178 13.23 -17.85 11.11
N ASN A 179 13.21 -18.51 12.28
CA ASN A 179 14.27 -19.45 12.65
C ASN A 179 14.18 -20.78 11.92
N LYS A 180 12.97 -21.24 11.60
CA LYS A 180 12.77 -22.56 10.99
C LYS A 180 12.59 -22.50 9.47
N TYR A 181 11.99 -21.43 8.97
CA TYR A 181 11.59 -21.32 7.57
C TYR A 181 12.28 -20.17 6.82
N GLY A 182 13.03 -19.29 7.50
CA GLY A 182 13.68 -18.13 6.89
C GLY A 182 12.67 -17.09 6.34
N ILE A 183 11.44 -17.08 6.88
CA ILE A 183 10.39 -16.14 6.49
C ILE A 183 10.37 -15.02 7.52
N GLU A 184 10.69 -13.80 7.11
CA GLU A 184 10.64 -12.61 7.94
C GLU A 184 9.26 -11.94 7.81
N PRO A 185 8.38 -12.04 8.83
CA PRO A 185 7.11 -11.32 8.85
C PRO A 185 7.34 -9.85 9.19
N LEU A 186 6.55 -8.99 8.61
CA LEU A 186 6.52 -7.56 8.91
C LEU A 186 5.75 -7.26 10.18
#